data_46805c80b0a9d5c62a83fadd22c3687f
#
_entry.id   46805c80b0a9d5c62a83fadd22c3687f
#
_cell.length_a   1.000
_cell.length_b   1.000
_cell.length_c   1.000
_cell.angle_alpha   90.00
_cell.angle_beta   90.00
_cell.angle_gamma   90.00
#
_symmetry.space_group_name_H-M   'P 1'
#
loop_
_entity.id
_entity.type
_entity.pdbx_description
1 polymer ?
#
loop_
_entity_poly.entity_id
_entity_poly.type
_entity_poly.pdbx_seq_one_letter_code
_entity_poly.pdbx_strand_id
1 'polypeptide(L)'
;MAKTRKAAKAAAPVVPDQDDEPFITSYKGFNRDLTCRGFKFEVGKTYTVEGKVEACSNGFHACEHPLNCFDYYAPATSRYFEVRQSGDLARHAADTKVASAKITLGVELSIGDMVSRAVKWVFDQAKPENTEHATGYQGAASATGYRGAASATGYQGAASATGDQGAASATGDQGAASA
;
A
#
# COMPACT_ATOMS: atom_id res chain seq x y z
N MET A 1 -20.79 -28.82 3.49
CA MET A 1 -19.46 -29.41 3.75
C MET A 1 -18.44 -28.29 3.73
N ALA A 2 -17.94 -27.87 4.86
CA ALA A 2 -16.95 -26.78 4.97
C ALA A 2 -15.58 -27.33 4.58
N LYS A 3 -14.98 -26.80 3.49
CA LYS A 3 -13.60 -27.09 3.11
C LYS A 3 -12.66 -26.40 4.10
N THR A 4 -12.07 -27.19 4.99
CA THR A 4 -10.99 -26.75 5.89
C THR A 4 -9.79 -26.30 5.04
N ARG A 5 -9.55 -25.01 4.94
CA ARG A 5 -8.36 -24.47 4.27
C ARG A 5 -7.14 -24.76 5.15
N LYS A 6 -6.28 -25.64 4.66
CA LYS A 6 -5.01 -26.00 5.31
C LYS A 6 -4.14 -24.74 5.40
N ALA A 7 -3.80 -24.33 6.62
CA ALA A 7 -2.84 -23.24 6.84
C ALA A 7 -1.48 -23.65 6.25
N ALA A 8 -0.86 -22.79 5.46
CA ALA A 8 0.48 -23.01 4.95
C ALA A 8 1.46 -23.12 6.13
N LYS A 9 2.28 -24.15 6.15
CA LYS A 9 3.31 -24.36 7.16
C LYS A 9 4.44 -23.39 6.86
N ALA A 10 4.52 -22.29 7.63
CA ALA A 10 5.61 -21.35 7.52
C ALA A 10 6.94 -21.99 7.95
N ALA A 11 7.97 -21.83 7.16
CA ALA A 11 9.32 -22.25 7.48
C ALA A 11 9.98 -21.31 8.51
N ALA A 12 11.06 -21.76 9.16
CA ALA A 12 11.78 -21.06 10.21
C ALA A 12 12.34 -19.70 9.76
N PRO A 13 12.61 -18.76 10.72
CA PRO A 13 13.16 -17.44 10.39
C PRO A 13 14.55 -17.57 9.76
N VAL A 14 14.75 -16.96 8.60
CA VAL A 14 16.05 -16.88 7.91
C VAL A 14 16.74 -15.59 8.35
N VAL A 15 18.02 -15.70 8.66
CA VAL A 15 18.93 -14.65 9.14
C VAL A 15 19.08 -13.53 8.09
N PRO A 16 19.29 -12.25 8.52
CA PRO A 16 19.36 -11.11 7.61
C PRO A 16 20.67 -11.13 6.85
N ASP A 17 20.63 -11.16 5.59
CA ASP A 17 21.45 -10.40 4.65
C ASP A 17 21.14 -10.83 3.21
N GLN A 18 20.48 -9.97 2.46
CA GLN A 18 20.65 -9.84 1.01
C GLN A 18 19.93 -8.56 0.57
N ASP A 19 20.63 -7.44 0.69
CA ASP A 19 20.19 -6.13 0.18
C ASP A 19 20.12 -6.07 -1.36
N ASP A 20 20.50 -7.14 -2.07
CA ASP A 20 20.58 -7.18 -3.53
C ASP A 20 19.38 -7.87 -4.24
N GLU A 21 18.47 -8.52 -3.51
CA GLU A 21 17.30 -9.14 -4.15
C GLU A 21 16.24 -8.07 -4.50
N PRO A 22 15.74 -8.02 -5.75
CA PRO A 22 14.67 -7.10 -6.12
C PRO A 22 13.46 -7.30 -5.21
N PHE A 23 12.95 -6.22 -4.65
CA PHE A 23 11.78 -6.24 -3.78
C PHE A 23 10.76 -5.18 -4.18
N ILE A 24 9.53 -5.37 -3.76
CA ILE A 24 8.50 -4.34 -3.79
C ILE A 24 8.18 -3.90 -2.37
N THR A 25 7.94 -2.60 -2.21
CA THR A 25 7.38 -2.05 -0.98
C THR A 25 5.86 -2.21 -1.03
N SER A 26 5.30 -2.75 0.04
CA SER A 26 3.87 -2.96 0.19
C SER A 26 3.44 -2.77 1.64
N TYR A 27 2.15 -2.89 1.92
CA TYR A 27 1.56 -2.59 3.21
C TYR A 27 0.74 -3.77 3.69
N LYS A 28 0.84 -4.06 4.99
CA LYS A 28 0.14 -5.20 5.57
C LYS A 28 -0.49 -4.86 6.91
N GLY A 29 -1.74 -5.29 7.09
CA GLY A 29 -2.43 -5.27 8.37
C GLY A 29 -2.17 -6.55 9.17
N PHE A 30 -2.22 -6.42 10.49
CA PHE A 30 -2.10 -7.50 11.47
C PHE A 30 -3.06 -7.30 12.61
N ASN A 31 -3.38 -8.37 13.33
CA ASN A 31 -3.99 -8.26 14.64
C ASN A 31 -3.05 -7.47 15.60
N ARG A 32 -3.59 -6.99 16.73
CA ARG A 32 -2.80 -6.20 17.71
C ARG A 32 -1.56 -6.92 18.23
N ASP A 33 -1.61 -8.24 18.29
CA ASP A 33 -0.50 -9.10 18.74
C ASP A 33 0.47 -9.49 17.61
N LEU A 34 0.38 -8.87 16.43
CA LEU A 34 1.15 -9.18 15.23
C LEU A 34 0.90 -10.58 14.67
N THR A 35 -0.29 -11.12 14.88
CA THR A 35 -0.69 -12.36 14.21
C THR A 35 -1.46 -12.07 12.91
N CYS A 36 -1.31 -12.97 11.95
CA CYS A 36 -2.11 -13.02 10.72
C CYS A 36 -2.39 -14.48 10.39
N ARG A 37 -3.66 -14.87 10.34
CA ARG A 37 -4.10 -16.26 10.09
C ARG A 37 -3.41 -17.30 11.00
N GLY A 38 -3.21 -16.95 12.26
CA GLY A 38 -2.57 -17.82 13.26
C GLY A 38 -1.04 -17.88 13.20
N PHE A 39 -0.42 -17.18 12.25
CA PHE A 39 1.03 -17.05 12.21
C PHE A 39 1.47 -15.75 12.91
N LYS A 40 2.50 -15.85 13.76
CA LYS A 40 3.07 -14.73 14.51
C LYS A 40 4.24 -14.12 13.76
N PHE A 41 4.19 -12.79 13.60
CA PHE A 41 5.25 -12.02 12.97
C PHE A 41 6.02 -11.19 13.99
N GLU A 42 7.26 -10.82 13.65
CA GLU A 42 8.12 -9.96 14.45
C GLU A 42 8.73 -8.89 13.55
N VAL A 43 8.82 -7.68 14.06
CA VAL A 43 9.40 -6.53 13.34
C VAL A 43 10.88 -6.79 13.02
N GLY A 44 11.30 -6.43 11.80
CA GLY A 44 12.66 -6.61 11.31
C GLY A 44 13.00 -8.04 10.86
N LYS A 45 12.09 -8.99 11.00
CA LYS A 45 12.33 -10.37 10.56
C LYS A 45 11.82 -10.63 9.16
N THR A 46 12.56 -11.49 8.44
CA THR A 46 12.19 -12.01 7.12
C THR A 46 11.63 -13.42 7.27
N TYR A 47 10.56 -13.69 6.56
CA TYR A 47 9.88 -14.98 6.50
C TYR A 47 9.82 -15.47 5.08
N THR A 48 9.96 -16.78 4.90
CA THR A 48 9.92 -17.45 3.59
C THR A 48 8.85 -18.53 3.60
N VAL A 49 8.15 -18.70 2.49
CA VAL A 49 7.22 -19.82 2.27
C VAL A 49 7.72 -20.67 1.12
N GLU A 50 7.57 -21.98 1.25
CA GLU A 50 7.91 -22.93 0.19
C GLU A 50 6.73 -23.17 -0.75
N GLY A 51 7.05 -23.60 -1.98
CA GLY A 51 6.10 -23.95 -3.03
C GLY A 51 5.70 -22.76 -3.89
N LYS A 52 4.85 -23.02 -4.87
CA LYS A 52 4.39 -22.03 -5.84
C LYS A 52 3.59 -20.93 -5.16
N VAL A 53 3.97 -19.68 -5.41
CA VAL A 53 3.24 -18.52 -4.91
C VAL A 53 1.97 -18.32 -5.75
N GLU A 54 0.83 -18.21 -5.07
CA GLU A 54 -0.47 -18.01 -5.70
C GLU A 54 -1.30 -17.01 -4.88
N ALA A 55 -1.83 -15.99 -5.57
CA ALA A 55 -2.71 -15.01 -4.92
C ALA A 55 -3.90 -15.70 -4.26
N CYS A 56 -4.20 -15.32 -3.01
CA CYS A 56 -5.26 -15.88 -2.17
C CYS A 56 -5.09 -17.35 -1.74
N SER A 57 -4.04 -18.04 -2.15
CA SER A 57 -3.78 -19.45 -1.83
C SER A 57 -2.50 -19.64 -1.03
N ASN A 58 -1.33 -19.44 -1.63
CA ASN A 58 -0.04 -19.63 -1.00
C ASN A 58 0.84 -18.40 -1.14
N GLY A 59 1.56 -18.03 -0.09
CA GLY A 59 2.43 -16.86 -0.03
C GLY A 59 2.06 -15.87 1.06
N PHE A 60 2.93 -14.91 1.27
CA PHE A 60 2.68 -13.78 2.17
C PHE A 60 1.98 -12.67 1.41
N HIS A 61 0.79 -12.29 1.89
CA HIS A 61 -0.05 -11.30 1.22
C HIS A 61 0.11 -9.92 1.86
N ALA A 62 0.31 -8.90 1.02
CA ALA A 62 0.28 -7.48 1.37
C ALA A 62 -0.33 -6.69 0.21
N CYS A 63 -0.60 -5.40 0.39
CA CYS A 63 -1.21 -4.53 -0.63
C CYS A 63 -0.21 -3.47 -1.09
N GLU A 64 -0.10 -3.24 -2.40
CA GLU A 64 0.73 -2.13 -2.93
C GLU A 64 0.07 -0.78 -2.60
N HIS A 65 -1.27 -0.69 -2.63
CA HIS A 65 -1.98 0.50 -2.17
C HIS A 65 -2.29 0.39 -0.66
N PRO A 66 -1.83 1.35 0.17
CA PRO A 66 -1.94 1.24 1.63
C PRO A 66 -3.37 1.04 2.14
N LEU A 67 -4.34 1.80 1.64
CA LEU A 67 -5.70 1.77 2.17
C LEU A 67 -6.46 0.48 1.85
N ASN A 68 -6.03 -0.31 0.84
CA ASN A 68 -6.62 -1.63 0.61
C ASN A 68 -6.36 -2.61 1.76
N CYS A 69 -5.42 -2.31 2.67
CA CYS A 69 -5.26 -3.07 3.91
C CYS A 69 -6.50 -3.00 4.81
N PHE A 70 -7.26 -1.91 4.75
CA PHE A 70 -8.44 -1.69 5.60
C PHE A 70 -9.61 -2.62 5.26
N ASP A 71 -9.66 -3.13 4.03
CA ASP A 71 -10.64 -4.13 3.60
C ASP A 71 -10.45 -5.48 4.32
N TYR A 72 -9.25 -5.74 4.80
CA TYR A 72 -8.86 -7.00 5.46
C TYR A 72 -8.66 -6.86 6.97
N TYR A 73 -8.28 -5.67 7.42
CA TYR A 73 -7.93 -5.37 8.80
C TYR A 73 -8.52 -4.02 9.19
N ALA A 74 -9.55 -4.04 10.03
CA ALA A 74 -10.25 -2.82 10.47
C ALA A 74 -9.32 -1.89 11.27
N PRO A 75 -9.28 -0.57 10.98
CA PRO A 75 -8.38 0.38 11.65
C PRO A 75 -8.46 0.40 13.17
N ALA A 76 -9.65 0.22 13.74
CA ALA A 76 -9.85 0.29 15.18
C ALA A 76 -9.19 -0.86 15.98
N THR A 77 -8.91 -2.00 15.33
CA THR A 77 -8.47 -3.23 15.99
C THR A 77 -7.17 -3.80 15.48
N SER A 78 -6.55 -3.14 14.51
CA SER A 78 -5.40 -3.65 13.78
C SER A 78 -4.18 -2.74 13.88
N ARG A 79 -3.03 -3.27 13.49
CA ARG A 79 -1.76 -2.56 13.33
C ARG A 79 -1.31 -2.69 11.89
N TYR A 80 -0.67 -1.67 11.36
CA TYR A 80 -0.24 -1.61 9.96
C TYR A 80 1.26 -1.43 9.87
N PHE A 81 1.86 -2.08 8.88
CA PHE A 81 3.30 -2.06 8.67
C PHE A 81 3.62 -1.88 7.19
N GLU A 82 4.66 -1.12 6.94
CA GLU A 82 5.37 -1.22 5.67
C GLU A 82 6.15 -2.53 5.65
N VAL A 83 6.09 -3.25 4.55
CA VAL A 83 6.77 -4.53 4.37
C VAL A 83 7.51 -4.56 3.05
N ARG A 84 8.60 -5.32 2.98
CA ARG A 84 9.28 -5.66 1.74
C ARG A 84 8.86 -7.06 1.32
N GLN A 85 8.43 -7.20 0.07
CA GLN A 85 8.10 -8.50 -0.53
C GLN A 85 9.07 -8.81 -1.65
N SER A 86 9.62 -10.02 -1.67
CA SER A 86 10.59 -10.48 -2.66
C SER A 86 10.41 -11.95 -3.02
N GLY A 87 11.26 -12.46 -3.91
CA GLY A 87 11.13 -13.78 -4.52
C GLY A 87 10.00 -13.83 -5.52
N ASP A 88 9.38 -15.00 -5.68
CA ASP A 88 8.21 -15.14 -6.55
C ASP A 88 7.07 -14.25 -6.08
N LEU A 89 6.46 -13.53 -7.01
CA LEU A 89 5.35 -12.61 -6.76
C LEU A 89 4.13 -13.00 -7.60
N ALA A 90 2.95 -13.02 -6.99
CA ALA A 90 1.67 -13.21 -7.68
C ALA A 90 0.70 -12.10 -7.31
N ARG A 91 0.28 -11.29 -8.30
CA ARG A 91 -0.66 -10.18 -8.12
C ARG A 91 -2.10 -10.66 -8.24
N HIS A 92 -2.98 -10.08 -7.44
CA HIS A 92 -4.40 -10.31 -7.55
C HIS A 92 -5.02 -9.40 -8.62
N ALA A 93 -5.96 -9.93 -9.41
CA ALA A 93 -6.50 -9.19 -10.55
C ALA A 93 -7.51 -8.09 -10.15
N ALA A 94 -8.14 -8.20 -8.98
CA ALA A 94 -9.23 -7.33 -8.56
C ALA A 94 -8.82 -6.21 -7.59
N ASP A 95 -7.63 -6.30 -7.00
CA ASP A 95 -7.11 -5.31 -6.06
C ASP A 95 -5.57 -5.22 -6.13
N THR A 96 -4.96 -4.37 -5.32
CA THR A 96 -3.49 -4.21 -5.28
C THR A 96 -2.78 -5.24 -4.40
N LYS A 97 -3.45 -6.32 -4.03
CA LYS A 97 -2.90 -7.38 -3.21
C LYS A 97 -1.89 -8.22 -3.97
N VAL A 98 -0.73 -8.41 -3.36
CA VAL A 98 0.36 -9.23 -3.88
C VAL A 98 0.67 -10.35 -2.89
N ALA A 99 0.81 -11.56 -3.40
CA ALA A 99 1.41 -12.68 -2.67
C ALA A 99 2.89 -12.79 -3.02
N SER A 100 3.74 -13.09 -2.04
CA SER A 100 5.19 -13.26 -2.23
C SER A 100 5.73 -14.50 -1.55
N ALA A 101 6.86 -14.99 -2.06
CA ALA A 101 7.60 -16.08 -1.42
C ALA A 101 8.29 -15.61 -0.13
N LYS A 102 8.72 -14.35 -0.09
CA LYS A 102 9.39 -13.75 1.07
C LYS A 102 8.70 -12.46 1.50
N ILE A 103 8.70 -12.20 2.82
CA ILE A 103 8.22 -10.96 3.39
C ILE A 103 9.11 -10.55 4.57
N THR A 104 9.52 -9.29 4.60
CA THR A 104 10.23 -8.68 5.73
C THR A 104 9.35 -7.60 6.35
N LEU A 105 9.12 -7.68 7.68
CA LEU A 105 8.39 -6.63 8.39
C LEU A 105 9.30 -5.43 8.64
N GLY A 106 8.89 -4.28 8.12
CA GLY A 106 9.54 -3.00 8.33
C GLY A 106 8.93 -2.20 9.48
N VAL A 107 8.72 -0.92 9.25
CA VAL A 107 8.23 0.03 10.26
C VAL A 107 6.71 -0.05 10.44
N GLU A 108 6.27 0.17 11.68
CA GLU A 108 4.85 0.35 11.97
C GLU A 108 4.37 1.72 11.51
N LEU A 109 3.17 1.76 10.97
CA LEU A 109 2.56 2.96 10.40
C LEU A 109 1.28 3.32 11.17
N SER A 110 1.14 4.60 11.47
CA SER A 110 -0.14 5.15 11.93
C SER A 110 -1.16 5.22 10.79
N ILE A 111 -2.42 5.45 11.12
CA ILE A 111 -3.46 5.69 10.09
C ILE A 111 -3.11 6.92 9.23
N GLY A 112 -2.57 7.99 9.85
CA GLY A 112 -2.10 9.17 9.12
C GLY A 112 -0.98 8.85 8.13
N ASP A 113 -0.03 7.99 8.52
CA ASP A 113 1.03 7.52 7.61
C ASP A 113 0.45 6.71 6.46
N MET A 114 -0.52 5.82 6.72
CA MET A 114 -1.19 5.03 5.68
C MET A 114 -1.88 5.93 4.65
N VAL A 115 -2.59 6.97 5.10
CA VAL A 115 -3.23 7.94 4.21
C VAL A 115 -2.19 8.72 3.39
N SER A 116 -1.14 9.24 4.04
CA SER A 116 -0.08 9.99 3.35
C SER A 116 0.62 9.16 2.27
N ARG A 117 0.89 7.88 2.56
CA ARG A 117 1.49 6.95 1.60
C ARG A 117 0.53 6.57 0.48
N ALA A 118 -0.78 6.51 0.76
CA ALA A 118 -1.79 6.26 -0.27
C ALA A 118 -1.86 7.43 -1.27
N VAL A 119 -1.86 8.65 -0.79
CA VAL A 119 -1.80 9.85 -1.64
C VAL A 119 -0.54 9.81 -2.51
N LYS A 120 0.63 9.57 -1.89
CA LYS A 120 1.88 9.44 -2.64
C LYS A 120 1.80 8.35 -3.71
N TRP A 121 1.25 7.18 -3.37
CA TRP A 121 1.12 6.05 -4.30
C TRP A 121 0.27 6.45 -5.53
N VAL A 122 -0.85 7.18 -5.33
CA VAL A 122 -1.68 7.66 -6.45
C VAL A 122 -0.88 8.60 -7.36
N PHE A 123 -0.14 9.55 -6.78
CA PHE A 123 0.73 10.43 -7.58
C PHE A 123 1.81 9.66 -8.33
N ASP A 124 2.45 8.68 -7.71
CA ASP A 124 3.49 7.86 -8.34
C ASP A 124 2.92 6.99 -9.50
N GLN A 125 1.64 6.61 -9.41
CA GLN A 125 0.95 5.82 -10.45
C GLN A 125 0.28 6.69 -11.53
N ALA A 126 0.14 8.00 -11.30
CA ALA A 126 -0.46 8.90 -12.26
C ALA A 126 0.40 8.96 -13.53
N LYS A 127 -0.26 8.88 -14.67
CA LYS A 127 0.42 9.14 -15.94
C LYS A 127 0.65 10.63 -16.11
N PRO A 128 1.73 11.05 -16.82
CA PRO A 128 2.01 12.46 -17.04
C PRO A 128 0.82 13.23 -17.64
N GLU A 129 0.07 12.62 -18.54
CA GLU A 129 -1.13 13.18 -19.15
C GLU A 129 -2.32 13.35 -18.20
N ASN A 130 -2.31 12.64 -17.06
CA ASN A 130 -3.35 12.72 -16.03
C ASN A 130 -2.89 13.49 -14.79
N THR A 131 -1.74 14.15 -14.86
CA THR A 131 -1.15 14.90 -13.75
C THR A 131 -1.16 16.38 -14.09
N GLU A 132 -1.85 17.18 -13.27
CA GLU A 132 -1.94 18.62 -13.43
C GLU A 132 -1.30 19.31 -12.23
N HIS A 133 -0.46 20.31 -12.54
CA HIS A 133 0.22 21.13 -11.54
C HIS A 133 0.00 22.60 -11.82
N ALA A 134 -0.39 23.33 -10.80
CA ALA A 134 -0.49 24.78 -10.86
C ALA A 134 0.33 25.44 -9.74
N THR A 135 1.07 26.48 -10.08
CA THR A 135 1.86 27.26 -9.13
C THR A 135 1.54 28.76 -9.28
N GLY A 136 1.64 29.51 -8.19
CA GLY A 136 1.43 30.95 -8.18
C GLY A 136 0.18 31.40 -7.42
N TYR A 137 -0.05 32.70 -7.41
CA TYR A 137 -1.21 33.31 -6.78
C TYR A 137 -2.50 32.89 -7.48
N GLN A 138 -3.43 32.25 -6.78
CA GLN A 138 -4.69 31.71 -7.34
C GLN A 138 -4.50 30.61 -8.40
N GLY A 139 -3.43 29.80 -8.31
CA GLY A 139 -3.22 28.68 -9.20
C GLY A 139 -4.33 27.61 -9.07
N ALA A 140 -4.84 27.12 -10.21
CA ALA A 140 -5.84 26.07 -10.25
C ALA A 140 -5.37 24.88 -11.09
N ALA A 141 -5.51 23.66 -10.56
CA ALA A 141 -5.20 22.42 -11.26
C ALA A 141 -6.40 21.46 -11.24
N SER A 142 -6.67 20.79 -12.34
CA SER A 142 -7.75 19.83 -12.46
C SER A 142 -7.30 18.60 -13.24
N ALA A 143 -7.44 17.41 -12.64
CA ALA A 143 -7.15 16.15 -13.30
C ALA A 143 -8.40 15.29 -13.37
N THR A 144 -8.62 14.61 -14.50
CA THR A 144 -9.77 13.73 -14.74
C THR A 144 -9.33 12.35 -15.17
N GLY A 145 -10.13 11.34 -14.88
CA GLY A 145 -9.90 9.97 -15.32
C GLY A 145 -9.35 9.05 -14.22
N TYR A 146 -9.13 7.80 -14.59
CA TYR A 146 -8.63 6.80 -13.68
C TYR A 146 -7.21 7.16 -13.17
N ARG A 147 -7.03 7.28 -11.86
CA ARG A 147 -5.78 7.69 -11.19
C ARG A 147 -5.30 9.11 -11.56
N GLY A 148 -6.24 10.03 -11.81
CA GLY A 148 -5.88 11.42 -12.03
C GLY A 148 -5.27 12.06 -10.78
N ALA A 149 -4.24 12.91 -10.95
CA ALA A 149 -3.62 13.63 -9.85
C ALA A 149 -3.54 15.12 -10.14
N ALA A 150 -4.01 15.95 -9.19
CA ALA A 150 -3.94 17.40 -9.30
C ALA A 150 -3.20 18.00 -8.11
N SER A 151 -2.30 18.95 -8.36
CA SER A 151 -1.56 19.65 -7.31
C SER A 151 -1.55 21.15 -7.57
N ALA A 152 -1.94 21.94 -6.58
CA ALA A 152 -1.83 23.40 -6.62
C ALA A 152 -1.01 23.91 -5.45
N THR A 153 -0.06 24.82 -5.73
CA THR A 153 0.77 25.48 -4.72
C THR A 153 0.68 26.98 -4.86
N GLY A 154 0.53 27.69 -3.77
CA GLY A 154 0.46 29.15 -3.76
C GLY A 154 -0.70 29.69 -2.90
N TYR A 155 -0.76 31.03 -2.80
CA TYR A 155 -1.85 31.70 -2.09
C TYR A 155 -3.17 31.48 -2.85
N GLN A 156 -4.21 30.96 -2.19
CA GLN A 156 -5.50 30.62 -2.78
C GLN A 156 -5.44 29.58 -3.92
N GLY A 157 -4.54 28.60 -3.83
CA GLY A 157 -4.47 27.49 -4.77
C GLY A 157 -5.67 26.56 -4.67
N ALA A 158 -6.20 26.07 -5.81
CA ALA A 158 -7.25 25.07 -5.86
C ALA A 158 -6.84 23.85 -6.68
N ALA A 159 -7.09 22.64 -6.15
CA ALA A 159 -6.84 21.40 -6.87
C ALA A 159 -8.10 20.53 -6.86
N SER A 160 -8.45 19.95 -8.00
CA SER A 160 -9.56 19.02 -8.11
C SER A 160 -9.15 17.78 -8.92
N ALA A 161 -9.41 16.59 -8.39
CA ALA A 161 -9.24 15.34 -9.12
C ALA A 161 -10.56 14.59 -9.15
N THR A 162 -11.03 14.23 -10.34
CA THR A 162 -12.27 13.47 -10.52
C THR A 162 -12.00 12.17 -11.24
N GLY A 163 -12.61 11.11 -10.77
CA GLY A 163 -12.44 9.76 -11.31
C GLY A 163 -12.09 8.76 -10.25
N ASP A 164 -12.04 7.49 -10.64
CA ASP A 164 -11.71 6.41 -9.73
C ASP A 164 -10.22 6.46 -9.33
N GLN A 165 -9.93 6.43 -8.03
CA GLN A 165 -8.58 6.58 -7.45
C GLN A 165 -7.89 7.92 -7.77
N GLY A 166 -8.65 9.01 -7.88
CA GLY A 166 -8.10 10.37 -8.02
C GLY A 166 -7.44 10.88 -6.73
N ALA A 167 -6.47 11.80 -6.87
CA ALA A 167 -5.84 12.49 -5.75
C ALA A 167 -5.68 13.97 -6.02
N ALA A 168 -6.05 14.82 -5.04
CA ALA A 168 -5.86 16.25 -5.11
C ALA A 168 -5.08 16.77 -3.89
N SER A 169 -4.17 17.71 -4.12
CA SER A 169 -3.41 18.38 -3.06
C SER A 169 -3.32 19.87 -3.32
N ALA A 170 -3.69 20.68 -2.34
CA ALA A 170 -3.49 22.11 -2.38
C ALA A 170 -2.68 22.56 -1.17
N THR A 171 -1.59 23.29 -1.40
CA THR A 171 -0.70 23.81 -0.37
C THR A 171 -0.56 25.32 -0.50
N GLY A 172 -0.58 26.01 0.62
CA GLY A 172 -0.54 27.47 0.71
C GLY A 172 -1.63 28.03 1.59
N ASP A 173 -1.60 29.35 1.78
CA ASP A 173 -2.66 30.04 2.54
C ASP A 173 -3.96 30.05 1.72
N GLN A 174 -5.08 29.65 2.34
CA GLN A 174 -6.39 29.49 1.70
C GLN A 174 -6.44 28.48 0.52
N GLY A 175 -5.64 27.40 0.57
CA GLY A 175 -5.68 26.33 -0.40
C GLY A 175 -6.92 25.44 -0.25
N ALA A 176 -7.49 24.95 -1.37
CA ALA A 176 -8.60 24.02 -1.42
C ALA A 176 -8.31 22.81 -2.30
N ALA A 177 -8.60 21.60 -1.82
CA ALA A 177 -8.45 20.35 -2.56
C ALA A 177 -9.72 19.51 -2.51
N SER A 178 -10.09 18.89 -3.64
CA SER A 178 -11.21 17.97 -3.78
C SER A 178 -10.83 16.78 -4.67
N ALA A 179 -11.16 15.55 -4.23
CA ALA A 179 -10.93 14.31 -4.96
C ALA A 179 -12.15 13.39 -4.86
#